data_5bd241ab5c646f796c444aa45d465adf
#
_entry.id   5bd241ab5c646f796c444aa45d465adf
#
_cell.length_a   1.000
_cell.length_b   1.000
_cell.length_c   1.000
_cell.angle_alpha   90.00
_cell.angle_beta   90.00
_cell.angle_gamma   90.00
#
_symmetry.space_group_name_H-M   'P 1'
#
loop_
_entity.id
_entity.type
_entity.pdbx_description
1 polymer ?
#
loop_
_entity_poly.entity_id
_entity_poly.type
_entity_poly.pdbx_seq_one_letter_code
_entity_poly.pdbx_strand_id
1 'polypeptide(L)'
;MTTLQLLAEKPSIPTPTGWYLADLGEARGKQELFTKQSPQRLKVLREHALIESAVSSNRIEGVTVEQSRVKAVVLGKSLLRDRDEQEIRGYRDALKLIHEQGAKLPVSEKTILRLHRLSRANIGDAGKYKEKDSDIIEKSPDGRVRVRFKTVTPLVD
;
A
#
# COMPACT_ATOMS: atom_id res chain seq x y z
N MET A 1 17.00 -15.45 11.84
CA MET A 1 17.14 -14.42 10.79
C MET A 1 15.89 -14.49 9.92
N THR A 2 15.08 -13.45 9.87
CA THR A 2 13.84 -13.45 9.08
C THR A 2 14.15 -13.26 7.59
N THR A 3 13.23 -13.71 6.70
CA THR A 3 13.35 -13.51 5.24
C THR A 3 13.56 -12.03 4.90
N LEU A 4 12.92 -11.15 5.66
CA LEU A 4 13.03 -9.70 5.49
C LEU A 4 14.43 -9.16 5.80
N GLN A 5 15.07 -9.69 6.85
CA GLN A 5 16.46 -9.35 7.20
C GLN A 5 17.43 -9.84 6.13
N LEU A 6 17.23 -11.05 5.62
CA LEU A 6 18.03 -11.60 4.52
C LEU A 6 17.94 -10.75 3.25
N LEU A 7 16.76 -10.29 2.89
CA LEU A 7 16.55 -9.40 1.74
C LEU A 7 17.19 -8.03 1.94
N ALA A 8 17.17 -7.50 3.17
CA ALA A 8 17.79 -6.22 3.50
C ALA A 8 19.33 -6.29 3.51
N GLU A 9 19.91 -7.43 3.91
CA GLU A 9 21.36 -7.57 4.04
C GLU A 9 22.07 -7.95 2.72
N LYS A 10 21.38 -8.64 1.82
CA LYS A 10 21.95 -9.10 0.53
C LYS A 10 20.98 -8.85 -0.63
N PRO A 11 20.69 -7.58 -0.94
CA PRO A 11 19.83 -7.28 -2.07
C PRO A 11 20.52 -7.70 -3.39
N SER A 12 19.88 -8.58 -4.14
CA SER A 12 20.26 -8.85 -5.53
C SER A 12 19.37 -8.03 -6.44
N ILE A 13 19.97 -7.13 -7.20
CA ILE A 13 19.25 -6.23 -8.10
C ILE A 13 19.54 -6.71 -9.54
N PRO A 14 18.52 -7.15 -10.30
CA PRO A 14 18.68 -7.45 -11.72
C PRO A 14 19.19 -6.23 -12.49
N THR A 15 20.07 -6.44 -13.46
CA THR A 15 20.66 -5.36 -14.27
C THR A 15 19.64 -4.36 -14.84
N PRO A 16 18.47 -4.80 -15.38
CA PRO A 16 17.46 -3.85 -15.87
C PRO A 16 16.91 -2.95 -14.77
N THR A 17 16.81 -3.45 -13.53
CA THR A 17 16.36 -2.64 -12.38
C THR A 17 17.36 -1.54 -12.05
N GLY A 18 18.64 -1.76 -12.32
CA GLY A 18 19.70 -0.74 -12.18
C GLY A 18 19.42 0.51 -13.05
N TRP A 19 18.96 0.32 -14.28
CA TRP A 19 18.58 1.42 -15.17
C TRP A 19 17.38 2.21 -14.63
N TYR A 20 16.35 1.53 -14.14
CA TYR A 20 15.21 2.21 -13.50
C TYR A 20 15.61 3.01 -12.26
N LEU A 21 16.57 2.51 -11.48
CA LEU A 21 17.09 3.26 -10.34
C LEU A 21 17.86 4.52 -10.78
N ALA A 22 18.60 4.45 -11.91
CA ALA A 22 19.25 5.62 -12.49
C ALA A 22 18.23 6.68 -12.95
N ASP A 23 17.18 6.24 -13.67
CA ASP A 23 16.07 7.12 -14.11
C ASP A 23 15.36 7.78 -12.92
N LEU A 24 15.12 7.01 -11.86
CA LEU A 24 14.54 7.50 -10.61
C LEU A 24 15.48 8.51 -9.92
N GLY A 25 16.79 8.26 -9.96
CA GLY A 25 17.80 9.18 -9.43
C GLY A 25 17.79 10.51 -10.19
N GLU A 26 17.72 10.46 -11.52
CA GLU A 26 17.60 11.64 -12.36
C GLU A 26 16.30 12.41 -12.10
N ALA A 27 15.16 11.71 -12.04
CA ALA A 27 13.87 12.31 -11.72
C ALA A 27 13.88 12.97 -10.34
N ARG A 28 14.52 12.34 -9.35
CA ARG A 28 14.70 12.91 -8.00
C ARG A 28 15.53 14.19 -8.03
N GLY A 29 16.63 14.20 -8.79
CA GLY A 29 17.45 15.41 -8.96
C GLY A 29 16.66 16.56 -9.61
N LYS A 30 15.84 16.25 -10.62
CA LYS A 30 14.96 17.23 -11.26
C LYS A 30 13.90 17.81 -10.32
N GLN A 31 13.47 17.07 -9.27
CA GLN A 31 12.50 17.58 -8.31
C GLN A 31 12.95 18.87 -7.60
N GLU A 32 14.24 19.07 -7.40
CA GLU A 32 14.76 20.31 -6.80
C GLU A 32 14.38 21.56 -7.62
N LEU A 33 14.27 21.42 -8.93
CA LEU A 33 13.81 22.49 -9.81
C LEU A 33 12.33 22.85 -9.58
N PHE A 34 11.52 21.88 -9.14
CA PHE A 34 10.09 22.06 -8.88
C PHE A 34 9.81 22.54 -7.46
N THR A 35 10.73 22.35 -6.50
CA THR A 35 10.56 22.84 -5.11
C THR A 35 10.55 24.37 -5.03
N LYS A 36 11.00 25.07 -6.08
CA LYS A 36 10.90 26.54 -6.22
C LYS A 36 9.49 27.04 -6.56
N GLN A 37 8.53 26.13 -6.79
CA GLN A 37 7.14 26.54 -7.05
C GLN A 37 6.45 27.02 -5.77
N SER A 38 5.36 27.76 -5.94
CA SER A 38 4.61 28.26 -4.78
C SER A 38 4.10 27.12 -3.89
N PRO A 39 4.14 27.25 -2.55
CA PRO A 39 3.65 26.23 -1.63
C PRO A 39 2.21 25.80 -1.90
N GLN A 40 1.38 26.71 -2.40
CA GLN A 40 -0.01 26.44 -2.76
C GLN A 40 -0.13 25.46 -3.93
N ARG A 41 0.71 25.64 -4.99
CA ARG A 41 0.73 24.71 -6.13
C ARG A 41 1.22 23.33 -5.72
N LEU A 42 2.26 23.26 -4.90
CA LEU A 42 2.79 21.99 -4.39
C LEU A 42 1.75 21.27 -3.54
N LYS A 43 0.99 22.00 -2.72
CA LYS A 43 -0.10 21.42 -1.92
C LYS A 43 -1.18 20.81 -2.80
N VAL A 44 -1.63 21.53 -3.83
CA VAL A 44 -2.66 21.02 -4.77
C VAL A 44 -2.18 19.78 -5.51
N LEU A 45 -0.93 19.79 -6.02
CA LEU A 45 -0.35 18.64 -6.69
C LEU A 45 -0.24 17.42 -5.76
N ARG A 46 0.18 17.64 -4.51
CA ARG A 46 0.26 16.57 -3.51
C ARG A 46 -1.12 15.99 -3.19
N GLU A 47 -2.14 16.83 -3.00
CA GLU A 47 -3.51 16.36 -2.76
C GLU A 47 -4.02 15.55 -3.96
N HIS A 48 -3.76 16.00 -5.18
CA HIS A 48 -4.15 15.29 -6.40
C HIS A 48 -3.44 13.93 -6.50
N ALA A 49 -2.13 13.90 -6.34
CA ALA A 49 -1.35 12.66 -6.38
C ALA A 49 -1.81 11.65 -5.31
N LEU A 50 -2.15 12.13 -4.10
CA LEU A 50 -2.65 11.29 -3.03
C LEU A 50 -4.01 10.66 -3.38
N ILE A 51 -4.91 11.44 -3.99
CA ILE A 51 -6.20 10.97 -4.45
C ILE A 51 -6.03 9.91 -5.54
N GLU A 52 -5.25 10.22 -6.58
CA GLU A 52 -4.99 9.30 -7.68
C GLU A 52 -4.36 7.99 -7.22
N SER A 53 -3.34 8.05 -6.35
CA SER A 53 -2.70 6.87 -5.80
C SER A 53 -3.67 6.01 -5.00
N ALA A 54 -4.47 6.62 -4.12
CA ALA A 54 -5.41 5.89 -3.29
C ALA A 54 -6.50 5.21 -4.13
N VAL A 55 -7.07 5.92 -5.11
CA VAL A 55 -8.15 5.38 -5.94
C VAL A 55 -7.63 4.31 -6.90
N SER A 56 -6.53 4.58 -7.61
CA SER A 56 -6.01 3.67 -8.62
C SER A 56 -5.54 2.34 -8.02
N SER A 57 -4.84 2.38 -6.89
CA SER A 57 -4.36 1.18 -6.21
C SER A 57 -5.51 0.33 -5.68
N ASN A 58 -6.49 0.95 -5.03
CA ASN A 58 -7.64 0.22 -4.48
C ASN A 58 -8.56 -0.33 -5.58
N ARG A 59 -8.67 0.35 -6.73
CA ARG A 59 -9.43 -0.16 -7.87
C ARG A 59 -8.87 -1.47 -8.44
N ILE A 60 -7.56 -1.67 -8.40
CA ILE A 60 -6.92 -2.94 -8.80
C ILE A 60 -7.40 -4.10 -7.91
N GLU A 61 -7.65 -3.83 -6.64
CA GLU A 61 -8.17 -4.79 -5.66
C GLU A 61 -9.70 -4.90 -5.67
N GLY A 62 -10.38 -4.26 -6.63
CA GLY A 62 -11.85 -4.29 -6.75
C GLY A 62 -12.59 -3.34 -5.81
N VAL A 63 -11.87 -2.51 -5.05
CA VAL A 63 -12.46 -1.51 -4.15
C VAL A 63 -12.85 -0.28 -4.95
N THR A 64 -14.11 0.15 -4.83
CA THR A 64 -14.65 1.28 -5.58
C THR A 64 -15.39 2.27 -4.68
N VAL A 65 -15.23 3.55 -4.95
CA VAL A 65 -15.94 4.62 -4.25
C VAL A 65 -16.59 5.54 -5.27
N GLU A 66 -17.79 6.01 -4.94
CA GLU A 66 -18.51 6.97 -5.75
C GLU A 66 -17.65 8.19 -6.05
N GLN A 67 -17.53 8.56 -7.34
CA GLN A 67 -16.62 9.61 -7.81
C GLN A 67 -16.84 10.96 -7.10
N SER A 68 -18.08 11.30 -6.81
CA SER A 68 -18.46 12.51 -6.08
C SER A 68 -17.90 12.56 -4.66
N ARG A 69 -17.64 11.41 -4.04
CA ARG A 69 -17.21 11.28 -2.65
C ARG A 69 -15.69 11.08 -2.51
N VAL A 70 -15.02 10.61 -3.56
CA VAL A 70 -13.58 10.28 -3.53
C VAL A 70 -12.75 11.35 -2.82
N LYS A 71 -12.89 12.61 -3.24
CA LYS A 71 -12.11 13.71 -2.68
C LYS A 71 -12.38 13.90 -1.18
N ALA A 72 -13.64 13.83 -0.76
CA ALA A 72 -14.01 14.00 0.64
C ALA A 72 -13.53 12.82 1.50
N VAL A 73 -13.61 11.60 0.97
CA VAL A 73 -13.11 10.38 1.62
C VAL A 73 -11.59 10.45 1.79
N VAL A 74 -10.84 10.68 0.71
CA VAL A 74 -9.38 10.70 0.74
C VAL A 74 -8.83 11.84 1.59
N LEU A 75 -9.41 13.05 1.51
CA LEU A 75 -8.96 14.19 2.30
C LEU A 75 -9.44 14.18 3.77
N GLY A 76 -10.22 13.18 4.17
CA GLY A 76 -10.67 13.06 5.56
C GLY A 76 -11.79 14.00 5.96
N LYS A 77 -12.54 14.53 4.99
CA LYS A 77 -13.58 15.56 5.21
C LYS A 77 -14.99 14.99 5.30
N SER A 78 -15.15 13.65 5.29
CA SER A 78 -16.46 13.00 5.35
C SER A 78 -16.49 11.85 6.33
N LEU A 79 -17.69 11.57 6.85
CA LEU A 79 -17.97 10.30 7.51
C LEU A 79 -17.93 9.17 6.45
N LEU A 80 -17.37 8.04 6.83
CA LEU A 80 -17.25 6.87 5.95
C LEU A 80 -18.56 6.08 5.98
N ARG A 81 -19.04 5.69 4.81
CA ARG A 81 -20.34 5.01 4.64
C ARG A 81 -20.22 3.49 4.69
N ASP A 82 -19.16 2.96 4.10
CA ASP A 82 -18.98 1.55 3.86
C ASP A 82 -17.52 1.12 4.01
N ARG A 83 -17.29 -0.16 3.74
CA ARG A 83 -15.97 -0.79 3.82
C ARG A 83 -15.02 -0.24 2.77
N ASP A 84 -15.48 -0.01 1.56
CA ASP A 84 -14.65 0.47 0.46
C ASP A 84 -14.09 1.86 0.77
N GLU A 85 -14.92 2.77 1.29
CA GLU A 85 -14.47 4.08 1.76
C GLU A 85 -13.46 3.96 2.91
N GLN A 86 -13.65 2.99 3.81
CA GLN A 86 -12.71 2.74 4.92
C GLN A 86 -11.36 2.23 4.40
N GLU A 87 -11.36 1.32 3.44
CA GLU A 87 -10.13 0.77 2.85
C GLU A 87 -9.36 1.85 2.08
N ILE A 88 -10.02 2.67 1.28
CA ILE A 88 -9.38 3.82 0.59
C ILE A 88 -8.79 4.82 1.60
N ARG A 89 -9.53 5.12 2.66
CA ARG A 89 -9.04 5.99 3.73
C ARG A 89 -7.84 5.39 4.44
N GLY A 90 -7.89 4.12 4.77
CA GLY A 90 -6.82 3.39 5.42
C GLY A 90 -5.55 3.34 4.56
N TYR A 91 -5.70 3.06 3.27
CA TYR A 91 -4.60 3.10 2.32
C TYR A 91 -3.94 4.49 2.26
N ARG A 92 -4.75 5.56 2.18
CA ARG A 92 -4.25 6.95 2.24
C ARG A 92 -3.46 7.23 3.52
N ASP A 93 -3.92 6.73 4.66
CA ASP A 93 -3.25 6.95 5.95
C ASP A 93 -1.91 6.20 6.00
N ALA A 94 -1.84 4.99 5.43
CA ALA A 94 -0.58 4.26 5.27
C ALA A 94 0.41 5.01 4.37
N LEU A 95 -0.04 5.49 3.20
CA LEU A 95 0.79 6.31 2.31
C LEU A 95 1.29 7.59 3.00
N LYS A 96 0.42 8.28 3.72
CA LYS A 96 0.79 9.48 4.48
C LYS A 96 1.90 9.18 5.47
N LEU A 97 1.78 8.08 6.22
CA LEU A 97 2.81 7.65 7.16
C LEU A 97 4.16 7.43 6.46
N ILE A 98 4.16 6.73 5.31
CA ILE A 98 5.37 6.47 4.54
C ILE A 98 5.99 7.78 4.04
N HIS A 99 5.19 8.69 3.47
CA HIS A 99 5.70 9.93 2.91
C HIS A 99 6.22 10.90 3.97
N GLU A 100 5.60 10.95 5.16
CA GLU A 100 5.99 11.87 6.22
C GLU A 100 7.12 11.32 7.11
N GLN A 101 7.19 10.01 7.28
CA GLN A 101 8.10 9.39 8.24
C GLN A 101 9.01 8.32 7.62
N GLY A 102 8.94 8.05 6.31
CA GLY A 102 9.63 6.94 5.67
C GLY A 102 11.13 6.86 5.97
N ALA A 103 11.82 8.00 5.98
CA ALA A 103 13.24 8.05 6.32
C ALA A 103 13.56 7.58 7.76
N LYS A 104 12.57 7.58 8.65
CA LYS A 104 12.70 7.18 10.07
C LYS A 104 12.05 5.82 10.35
N LEU A 105 11.33 5.25 9.39
CA LEU A 105 10.67 3.96 9.55
C LEU A 105 11.66 2.84 9.20
N PRO A 106 12.03 1.98 10.16
CA PRO A 106 12.87 0.83 9.84
C PRO A 106 12.08 -0.18 9.01
N VAL A 107 12.78 -0.90 8.13
CA VAL A 107 12.21 -2.08 7.46
C VAL A 107 12.15 -3.21 8.50
N SER A 108 10.97 -3.41 9.09
CA SER A 108 10.76 -4.36 10.18
C SER A 108 9.35 -4.92 10.17
N GLU A 109 9.15 -6.07 10.79
CA GLU A 109 7.82 -6.68 10.98
C GLU A 109 6.84 -5.72 11.67
N LYS A 110 7.30 -5.01 12.70
CA LYS A 110 6.49 -4.01 13.40
C LYS A 110 5.99 -2.91 12.45
N THR A 111 6.82 -2.46 11.53
CA THR A 111 6.45 -1.46 10.53
C THR A 111 5.43 -2.03 9.55
N ILE A 112 5.62 -3.27 9.08
CA ILE A 112 4.67 -3.95 8.18
C ILE A 112 3.33 -4.11 8.86
N LEU A 113 3.29 -4.62 10.09
CA LEU A 113 2.03 -4.79 10.84
C LEU A 113 1.33 -3.44 11.09
N ARG A 114 2.10 -2.37 11.33
CA ARG A 114 1.54 -1.02 11.46
C ARG A 114 0.91 -0.52 10.16
N LEU A 115 1.59 -0.71 9.02
CA LEU A 115 1.06 -0.35 7.70
C LEU A 115 -0.17 -1.19 7.35
N HIS A 116 -0.13 -2.50 7.60
CA HIS A 116 -1.27 -3.40 7.42
C HIS A 116 -2.47 -2.95 8.26
N ARG A 117 -2.26 -2.59 9.53
CA ARG A 117 -3.32 -2.05 10.40
C ARG A 117 -3.97 -0.81 9.82
N LEU A 118 -3.17 0.13 9.33
CA LEU A 118 -3.68 1.35 8.70
C LEU A 118 -4.46 1.05 7.42
N SER A 119 -3.88 0.30 6.49
CA SER A 119 -4.50 -0.02 5.20
C SER A 119 -5.82 -0.79 5.35
N ARG A 120 -5.94 -1.63 6.37
CA ARG A 120 -7.18 -2.36 6.70
C ARG A 120 -8.14 -1.54 7.59
N ALA A 121 -7.90 -0.27 7.79
CA ALA A 121 -8.73 0.64 8.59
C ALA A 121 -9.09 0.09 10.01
N ASN A 122 -8.17 -0.65 10.62
CA ASN A 122 -8.33 -1.33 11.92
C ASN A 122 -9.47 -2.38 11.96
N ILE A 123 -9.87 -2.97 10.82
CA ILE A 123 -10.94 -3.96 10.74
C ILE A 123 -10.37 -5.37 10.76
N GLY A 124 -11.02 -6.30 11.48
CA GLY A 124 -10.74 -7.73 11.47
C GLY A 124 -9.33 -8.08 11.94
N ASP A 125 -8.53 -8.63 11.04
CA ASP A 125 -7.16 -9.08 11.26
C ASP A 125 -6.10 -7.97 11.10
N ALA A 126 -6.53 -6.71 11.06
CA ALA A 126 -5.66 -5.56 10.84
C ALA A 126 -4.46 -5.51 11.80
N GLY A 127 -3.26 -5.54 11.22
CA GLY A 127 -2.00 -5.51 11.99
C GLY A 127 -1.68 -6.81 12.71
N LYS A 128 -2.25 -7.92 12.28
CA LYS A 128 -1.94 -9.27 12.77
C LYS A 128 -1.42 -10.14 11.64
N TYR A 129 -0.66 -11.16 11.97
CA TYR A 129 -0.36 -12.24 11.06
C TYR A 129 -1.57 -13.17 10.91
N LYS A 130 -1.65 -13.86 9.79
CA LYS A 130 -2.68 -14.89 9.62
C LYS A 130 -2.46 -16.04 10.59
N GLU A 131 -3.55 -16.54 11.15
CA GLU A 131 -3.56 -17.69 12.08
C GLU A 131 -3.90 -19.01 11.37
N LYS A 132 -4.43 -18.93 10.14
CA LYS A 132 -4.89 -20.09 9.37
C LYS A 132 -4.35 -20.03 7.95
N ASP A 133 -4.30 -21.18 7.30
CA ASP A 133 -4.02 -21.24 5.87
C ASP A 133 -5.11 -20.48 5.09
N SER A 134 -4.67 -19.72 4.08
CA SER A 134 -5.54 -18.87 3.24
C SER A 134 -5.30 -19.20 1.78
N ASP A 135 -5.36 -20.50 1.45
CA ASP A 135 -5.12 -20.96 0.09
C ASP A 135 -6.18 -20.42 -0.88
N ILE A 136 -5.75 -20.10 -2.10
CA ILE A 136 -6.67 -19.71 -3.15
C ILE A 136 -7.18 -20.97 -3.83
N ILE A 137 -8.48 -21.18 -3.73
CA ILE A 137 -9.17 -22.32 -4.31
C ILE A 137 -10.11 -21.87 -5.45
N GLU A 138 -10.16 -22.68 -6.48
CA GLU A 138 -11.16 -22.57 -7.55
C GLU A 138 -12.22 -23.66 -7.33
N LYS A 139 -13.47 -23.24 -7.36
CA LYS A 139 -14.62 -24.16 -7.32
C LYS A 139 -15.25 -24.18 -8.69
N SER A 140 -15.26 -25.35 -9.32
CA SER A 140 -15.98 -25.56 -10.59
C SER A 140 -17.49 -25.71 -10.37
N PRO A 141 -18.33 -25.44 -11.37
CA PRO A 141 -19.79 -25.60 -11.26
C PRO A 141 -20.24 -27.02 -10.87
N ASP A 142 -19.42 -28.03 -11.18
CA ASP A 142 -19.63 -29.45 -10.82
C ASP A 142 -19.19 -29.78 -9.38
N GLY A 143 -18.81 -28.78 -8.58
CA GLY A 143 -18.40 -28.93 -7.19
C GLY A 143 -16.95 -29.35 -6.97
N ARG A 144 -16.17 -29.56 -8.03
CA ARG A 144 -14.74 -29.88 -7.89
C ARG A 144 -13.98 -28.69 -7.34
N VAL A 145 -13.07 -28.94 -6.39
CA VAL A 145 -12.22 -27.95 -5.76
C VAL A 145 -10.78 -28.16 -6.24
N ARG A 146 -10.15 -27.11 -6.75
CA ARG A 146 -8.75 -27.10 -7.14
C ARG A 146 -8.03 -25.99 -6.38
N VAL A 147 -6.91 -26.33 -5.72
CA VAL A 147 -6.03 -25.31 -5.13
C VAL A 147 -5.25 -24.64 -6.27
N ARG A 148 -5.44 -23.35 -6.45
CA ARG A 148 -4.74 -22.53 -7.44
C ARG A 148 -3.43 -22.02 -6.90
N PHE A 149 -3.41 -21.62 -5.65
CA PHE A 149 -2.23 -21.13 -4.97
C PHE A 149 -2.25 -21.57 -3.51
N LYS A 150 -1.18 -22.21 -3.09
CA LYS A 150 -0.98 -22.60 -1.69
C LYS A 150 -0.17 -21.54 -0.98
N THR A 151 -0.73 -20.96 0.07
CA THR A 151 -0.03 -19.95 0.86
C THR A 151 0.96 -20.58 1.83
N VAL A 152 1.96 -19.80 2.26
CA VAL A 152 2.85 -20.23 3.35
C VAL A 152 2.03 -20.46 4.60
N THR A 153 2.20 -21.62 5.21
CA THR A 153 1.52 -21.98 6.47
C THR A 153 1.95 -21.01 7.58
N PRO A 154 1.02 -20.54 8.42
CA PRO A 154 1.38 -19.75 9.59
C PRO A 154 2.38 -20.49 10.46
N LEU A 155 3.38 -19.76 10.98
CA LEU A 155 4.22 -20.30 12.03
C LEU A 155 3.33 -20.44 13.28
N VAL A 156 3.18 -21.65 13.75
CA VAL A 156 2.56 -21.93 15.06
C VAL A 156 3.71 -21.93 16.06
N ASP A 157 3.73 -20.93 16.94
CA ASP A 157 4.65 -20.88 18.07
C ASP A 157 4.22 -21.91 19.14
#